data_2f4832f655422fe2934cfe18737247e4
#
_entry.id   2f4832f655422fe2934cfe18737247e4
#
_cell.length_a   1.000
_cell.length_b   1.000
_cell.length_c   1.000
_cell.angle_alpha   90.00
_cell.angle_beta   90.00
_cell.angle_gamma   90.00
#
_symmetry.space_group_name_H-M   'P 1'
#
loop_
_entity.id
_entity.type
_entity.pdbx_description
1 polymer ?
#
loop_
_entity_poly.entity_id
_entity_poly.type
_entity_poly.pdbx_seq_one_letter_code
_entity_poly.pdbx_strand_id
1 'polypeptide(L)'
;MVVEHDQETIESADYVIDLGPGAGKNGGMVTFSGAPKELYKSNKSLTGKYLSGKRQIKIPKTRRKGQGSFLSLKGAYGNNLKSIDMDIPLGCFIAITGVSGSGKSTLINETLFPILAKELNRSRIHPLGYKLIEGLHFLDKVVEIDQKLSLIHI
;
A
#
# COMPACT_ATOMS: atom_id res chain seq x y z
N MET A 1 -5.37 20.54 -14.40
CA MET A 1 -6.35 19.61 -13.80
C MET A 1 -5.60 18.30 -13.50
N VAL A 2 -5.70 17.81 -12.28
CA VAL A 2 -5.13 16.53 -11.82
C VAL A 2 -6.23 15.68 -11.23
N VAL A 3 -6.08 14.35 -11.25
CA VAL A 3 -6.97 13.39 -10.57
C VAL A 3 -6.15 12.77 -9.45
N GLU A 4 -6.48 13.15 -8.22
CA GLU A 4 -5.68 12.81 -7.05
C GLU A 4 -6.54 12.49 -5.83
N HIS A 5 -5.97 11.79 -4.89
CA HIS A 5 -6.58 11.43 -3.60
C HIS A 5 -5.66 11.80 -2.42
N ASP A 6 -4.52 12.43 -2.71
CA ASP A 6 -3.57 12.90 -1.71
C ASP A 6 -4.06 14.18 -1.03
N GLN A 7 -3.96 14.21 0.30
CA GLN A 7 -4.44 15.33 1.10
C GLN A 7 -3.76 16.65 0.74
N GLU A 8 -2.42 16.66 0.64
CA GLU A 8 -1.65 17.90 0.40
C GLU A 8 -1.99 18.49 -0.98
N THR A 9 -2.17 17.62 -1.98
CA THR A 9 -2.59 18.05 -3.33
C THR A 9 -4.00 18.62 -3.32
N ILE A 10 -4.94 17.98 -2.62
CA ILE A 10 -6.32 18.48 -2.50
C ILE A 10 -6.36 19.85 -1.80
N GLU A 11 -5.60 20.01 -0.71
CA GLU A 11 -5.53 21.25 0.06
C GLU A 11 -4.86 22.40 -0.71
N SER A 12 -3.94 22.08 -1.62
CA SER A 12 -3.20 23.05 -2.44
C SER A 12 -3.98 23.49 -3.68
N ALA A 13 -5.09 22.82 -4.02
CA ALA A 13 -5.88 23.16 -5.19
C ALA A 13 -6.68 24.45 -4.99
N ASP A 14 -6.91 25.20 -6.07
CA ASP A 14 -7.83 26.34 -6.06
C ASP A 14 -9.29 25.89 -6.03
N TYR A 15 -9.58 24.74 -6.63
CA TYR A 15 -10.93 24.20 -6.79
C TYR A 15 -10.93 22.67 -6.77
N VAL A 16 -11.88 22.07 -6.06
CA VAL A 16 -12.02 20.63 -5.91
C VAL A 16 -13.38 20.19 -6.42
N ILE A 17 -13.40 19.12 -7.20
CA ILE A 17 -14.60 18.37 -7.56
C ILE A 17 -14.45 16.97 -6.96
N ASP A 18 -15.30 16.63 -6.00
CA ASP A 18 -15.28 15.34 -5.32
C ASP A 18 -16.39 14.42 -5.85
N LEU A 19 -16.02 13.20 -6.22
CA LEU A 19 -16.93 12.21 -6.77
C LEU A 19 -17.22 11.12 -5.74
N GLY A 20 -18.45 10.65 -5.72
CA GLY A 20 -18.89 9.60 -4.80
C GLY A 20 -20.37 9.23 -5.01
N PRO A 21 -21.04 8.79 -3.92
CA PRO A 21 -20.56 8.59 -2.55
C PRO A 21 -19.71 7.33 -2.34
N GLY A 22 -19.76 6.37 -3.28
CA GLY A 22 -19.01 5.11 -3.24
C GLY A 22 -18.28 4.85 -4.55
N ALA A 23 -17.88 3.59 -4.77
CA ALA A 23 -17.20 3.14 -5.98
C ALA A 23 -18.16 2.34 -6.90
N GLY A 24 -17.80 2.21 -8.19
CA GLY A 24 -18.55 1.47 -9.18
C GLY A 24 -19.98 2.00 -9.34
N LYS A 25 -20.99 1.12 -9.34
CA LYS A 25 -22.41 1.48 -9.49
C LYS A 25 -22.95 2.41 -8.40
N ASN A 26 -22.27 2.51 -7.27
CA ASN A 26 -22.64 3.39 -6.15
C ASN A 26 -21.88 4.74 -6.20
N GLY A 27 -21.09 5.00 -7.23
CA GLY A 27 -20.33 6.22 -7.45
C GLY A 27 -20.90 7.07 -8.60
N GLY A 28 -20.04 7.86 -9.20
CA GLY A 28 -20.33 8.63 -10.39
C GLY A 28 -21.14 9.92 -10.19
N MET A 29 -21.36 10.34 -8.93
CA MET A 29 -22.05 11.58 -8.60
C MET A 29 -21.07 12.60 -8.04
N VAL A 30 -21.27 13.88 -8.37
CA VAL A 30 -20.55 14.99 -7.73
C VAL A 30 -21.12 15.16 -6.32
N THR A 31 -20.30 14.86 -5.31
CA THR A 31 -20.66 14.99 -3.88
C THR A 31 -20.28 16.35 -3.32
N PHE A 32 -19.29 17.02 -3.95
CA PHE A 32 -18.88 18.37 -3.63
C PHE A 32 -18.21 19.03 -4.86
N SER A 33 -18.36 20.35 -4.95
CA SER A 33 -17.71 21.20 -5.96
C SER A 33 -17.51 22.58 -5.37
N GLY A 34 -16.25 23.06 -5.26
CA GLY A 34 -15.93 24.36 -4.66
C GLY A 34 -14.49 24.44 -4.15
N ALA A 35 -14.21 25.48 -3.35
CA ALA A 35 -12.89 25.67 -2.76
C ALA A 35 -12.59 24.58 -1.69
N PRO A 36 -11.31 24.16 -1.52
CA PRO A 36 -10.93 23.13 -0.55
C PRO A 36 -11.42 23.39 0.87
N LYS A 37 -11.41 24.65 1.33
CA LYS A 37 -11.88 25.03 2.67
C LYS A 37 -13.36 24.75 2.91
N GLU A 38 -14.17 24.75 1.87
CA GLU A 38 -15.61 24.44 1.93
C GLU A 38 -15.87 22.94 1.94
N LEU A 39 -14.95 22.15 1.36
CA LEU A 39 -14.99 20.69 1.36
C LEU A 39 -15.08 20.11 2.80
N TYR A 40 -14.36 20.69 3.75
CA TYR A 40 -14.39 20.29 5.17
C TYR A 40 -15.76 20.45 5.84
N LYS A 41 -16.60 21.33 5.32
CA LYS A 41 -17.96 21.56 5.83
C LYS A 41 -18.98 20.64 5.19
N SER A 42 -18.64 20.01 4.07
CA SER A 42 -19.56 19.13 3.33
C SER A 42 -19.95 17.90 4.15
N ASN A 43 -21.26 17.66 4.28
CA ASN A 43 -21.77 16.45 4.89
C ASN A 43 -21.96 15.30 3.88
N LYS A 44 -21.93 15.61 2.58
CA LYS A 44 -22.10 14.63 1.51
C LYS A 44 -20.77 14.01 1.08
N SER A 45 -19.68 14.80 1.08
CA SER A 45 -18.35 14.36 0.69
C SER A 45 -17.73 13.41 1.73
N LEU A 46 -17.35 12.23 1.30
CA LEU A 46 -16.58 11.30 2.13
C LEU A 46 -15.15 11.83 2.35
N THR A 47 -14.53 12.35 1.30
CA THR A 47 -13.24 13.02 1.33
C THR A 47 -13.22 14.15 2.35
N GLY A 48 -14.22 15.04 2.31
CA GLY A 48 -14.35 16.14 3.26
C GLY A 48 -14.51 15.65 4.72
N LYS A 49 -15.21 14.54 4.95
CA LYS A 49 -15.33 13.96 6.29
C LYS A 49 -14.00 13.43 6.83
N TYR A 50 -13.16 12.84 5.99
CA TYR A 50 -11.83 12.38 6.40
C TYR A 50 -10.88 13.55 6.63
N LEU A 51 -10.80 14.48 5.70
CA LEU A 51 -9.92 15.65 5.79
C LEU A 51 -10.28 16.56 6.99
N SER A 52 -11.58 16.70 7.30
CA SER A 52 -12.03 17.45 8.49
C SER A 52 -11.86 16.71 9.82
N GLY A 53 -11.43 15.45 9.81
CA GLY A 53 -11.34 14.62 11.01
C GLY A 53 -12.68 14.12 11.56
N LYS A 54 -13.82 14.45 10.93
CA LYS A 54 -15.15 13.93 11.32
C LYS A 54 -15.22 12.41 11.17
N ARG A 55 -14.45 11.86 10.25
CA ARG A 55 -14.25 10.43 10.07
C ARG A 55 -12.76 10.11 10.10
N GLN A 56 -12.37 9.08 10.82
CA GLN A 56 -10.97 8.70 10.99
C GLN A 56 -10.83 7.18 11.00
N ILE A 57 -9.71 6.69 10.47
CA ILE A 57 -9.24 5.33 10.73
C ILE A 57 -8.48 5.38 12.04
N LYS A 58 -9.06 4.82 13.10
CA LYS A 58 -8.45 4.86 14.43
C LYS A 58 -7.11 4.13 14.44
N ILE A 59 -6.07 4.82 14.86
CA ILE A 59 -4.76 4.22 15.09
C ILE A 59 -4.84 3.41 16.38
N PRO A 60 -4.49 2.11 16.39
CA PRO A 60 -4.49 1.30 17.59
C PRO A 60 -3.55 1.89 18.65
N LYS A 61 -4.00 1.99 19.89
CA LYS A 61 -3.16 2.45 21.01
C LYS A 61 -1.98 1.52 21.26
N THR A 62 -2.17 0.22 21.05
CA THR A 62 -1.14 -0.80 21.23
C THR A 62 -0.79 -1.41 19.89
N ARG A 63 0.50 -1.45 19.54
CA ARG A 63 1.00 -2.12 18.34
C ARG A 63 1.10 -3.62 18.57
N ARG A 64 0.85 -4.40 17.53
CA ARG A 64 1.06 -5.85 17.55
C ARG A 64 2.55 -6.13 17.73
N LYS A 65 2.88 -7.10 18.60
CA LYS A 65 4.27 -7.52 18.82
C LYS A 65 4.73 -8.60 17.83
N GLY A 66 3.83 -9.05 16.93
CA GLY A 66 4.06 -10.20 16.07
C GLY A 66 3.84 -11.52 16.81
N GLN A 67 4.16 -12.62 16.14
CA GLN A 67 3.99 -13.99 16.65
C GLN A 67 5.29 -14.60 17.16
N GLY A 68 6.38 -13.84 17.21
CA GLY A 68 7.71 -14.33 17.56
C GLY A 68 8.45 -15.02 16.41
N SER A 69 7.80 -15.21 15.27
CA SER A 69 8.39 -15.81 14.06
C SER A 69 8.71 -14.71 13.05
N PHE A 70 9.74 -14.94 12.25
CA PHE A 70 10.23 -14.02 11.24
C PHE A 70 10.36 -14.68 9.88
N LEU A 71 10.13 -13.90 8.84
CA LEU A 71 10.60 -14.18 7.50
C LEU A 71 11.89 -13.39 7.30
N SER A 72 13.01 -14.06 7.10
CA SER A 72 14.33 -13.42 6.98
C SER A 72 14.87 -13.55 5.57
N LEU A 73 15.07 -12.43 4.91
CA LEU A 73 15.74 -12.32 3.61
C LEU A 73 17.16 -11.83 3.83
N LYS A 74 18.17 -12.56 3.34
CA LYS A 74 19.57 -12.21 3.51
C LYS A 74 20.25 -11.98 2.18
N GLY A 75 21.09 -10.95 2.15
CA GLY A 75 21.96 -10.63 1.05
C GLY A 75 21.21 -10.29 -0.24
N ALA A 76 20.08 -9.59 -0.19
CA ALA A 76 19.33 -9.18 -1.36
C ALA A 76 20.12 -8.14 -2.18
N TYR A 77 20.34 -8.43 -3.46
CA TYR A 77 21.07 -7.57 -4.38
C TYR A 77 20.37 -7.52 -5.74
N GLY A 78 20.62 -6.48 -6.46
CA GLY A 78 20.03 -6.19 -7.77
C GLY A 78 19.68 -4.71 -7.85
N ASN A 79 19.74 -4.15 -9.03
CA ASN A 79 19.59 -2.73 -9.26
C ASN A 79 20.47 -1.92 -8.26
N ASN A 80 19.83 -1.14 -7.39
CA ASN A 80 20.55 -0.33 -6.39
C ASN A 80 20.67 -0.99 -5.01
N LEU A 81 20.19 -2.24 -4.80
CA LEU A 81 20.33 -2.96 -3.54
C LEU A 81 21.76 -3.39 -3.30
N LYS A 82 22.26 -3.14 -2.10
CA LYS A 82 23.67 -3.37 -1.70
C LYS A 82 23.81 -4.58 -0.77
N SER A 83 23.32 -5.75 -1.19
CA SER A 83 23.37 -7.00 -0.38
C SER A 83 22.75 -6.80 1.00
N ILE A 84 21.52 -6.31 1.02
CA ILE A 84 20.82 -5.96 2.27
C ILE A 84 20.19 -7.18 2.92
N ASP A 85 20.12 -7.15 4.24
CA ASP A 85 19.39 -8.11 5.07
C ASP A 85 18.11 -7.47 5.60
N MET A 86 17.04 -8.26 5.70
CA MET A 86 15.76 -7.81 6.22
C MET A 86 15.06 -8.93 6.98
N ASP A 87 14.69 -8.66 8.23
CA ASP A 87 13.88 -9.55 9.05
C ASP A 87 12.46 -8.98 9.19
N ILE A 88 11.47 -9.74 8.75
CA ILE A 88 10.06 -9.35 8.67
C ILE A 88 9.30 -10.09 9.78
N PRO A 89 8.85 -9.41 10.85
CA PRO A 89 8.07 -10.07 11.91
C PRO A 89 6.70 -10.49 11.38
N LEU A 90 6.33 -11.76 11.58
CA LEU A 90 5.05 -12.29 11.16
C LEU A 90 3.91 -11.87 12.09
N GLY A 91 2.69 -11.80 11.55
CA GLY A 91 1.50 -11.34 12.28
C GLY A 91 1.41 -9.82 12.48
N CYS A 92 2.25 -9.05 11.79
CA CYS A 92 2.28 -7.58 11.82
C CYS A 92 1.77 -6.96 10.52
N PHE A 93 1.30 -5.72 10.62
CA PHE A 93 1.19 -4.82 9.48
C PHE A 93 2.51 -4.06 9.33
N ILE A 94 3.17 -4.23 8.20
CA ILE A 94 4.51 -3.71 7.95
C ILE A 94 4.43 -2.71 6.80
N ALA A 95 5.01 -1.53 7.01
CA ALA A 95 5.14 -0.50 5.99
C ALA A 95 6.61 -0.40 5.54
N ILE A 96 6.85 -0.49 4.24
CA ILE A 96 8.16 -0.24 3.64
C ILE A 96 8.15 1.18 3.08
N THR A 97 8.98 2.04 3.62
CA THR A 97 9.00 3.48 3.30
C THR A 97 10.38 3.93 2.80
N GLY A 98 10.46 5.12 2.28
CA GLY A 98 11.68 5.74 1.77
C GLY A 98 11.41 6.60 0.52
N VAL A 99 12.38 7.41 0.13
CA VAL A 99 12.27 8.29 -1.04
C VAL A 99 12.07 7.50 -2.34
N SER A 100 11.56 8.16 -3.38
CA SER A 100 11.45 7.54 -4.71
C SER A 100 12.82 7.09 -5.20
N GLY A 101 12.90 5.91 -5.84
CA GLY A 101 14.17 5.34 -6.32
C GLY A 101 15.05 4.73 -5.23
N SER A 102 14.62 4.67 -3.95
CA SER A 102 15.44 4.09 -2.87
C SER A 102 15.59 2.56 -2.91
N GLY A 103 14.91 1.86 -3.82
CA GLY A 103 14.98 0.41 -3.97
C GLY A 103 13.82 -0.36 -3.34
N LYS A 104 12.77 0.31 -2.84
CA LYS A 104 11.59 -0.35 -2.24
C LYS A 104 10.94 -1.35 -3.19
N SER A 105 10.64 -0.94 -4.41
CA SER A 105 10.04 -1.82 -5.42
C SER A 105 10.98 -2.95 -5.82
N THR A 106 12.27 -2.69 -5.94
CA THR A 106 13.29 -3.71 -6.20
C THR A 106 13.33 -4.75 -5.09
N LEU A 107 13.30 -4.32 -3.83
CA LEU A 107 13.32 -5.23 -2.68
C LEU A 107 12.02 -6.05 -2.58
N ILE A 108 10.86 -5.40 -2.71
CA ILE A 108 9.58 -6.06 -2.47
C ILE A 108 9.06 -6.74 -3.73
N ASN A 109 8.89 -6.00 -4.84
CA ASN A 109 8.18 -6.51 -6.02
C ASN A 109 9.09 -7.34 -6.93
N GLU A 110 10.40 -7.06 -6.96
CA GLU A 110 11.34 -7.74 -7.86
C GLU A 110 12.19 -8.79 -7.14
N THR A 111 12.24 -8.78 -5.81
CA THR A 111 13.01 -9.76 -5.02
C THR A 111 12.11 -10.59 -4.12
N LEU A 112 11.54 -10.02 -3.06
CA LEU A 112 10.81 -10.76 -2.03
C LEU A 112 9.55 -11.42 -2.58
N PHE A 113 8.67 -10.67 -3.26
CA PHE A 113 7.43 -11.23 -3.79
C PHE A 113 7.66 -12.37 -4.78
N PRO A 114 8.58 -12.27 -5.77
CA PRO A 114 8.90 -13.39 -6.65
C PRO A 114 9.45 -14.63 -5.92
N ILE A 115 10.26 -14.47 -4.87
CA ILE A 115 10.70 -15.59 -4.04
C ILE A 115 9.49 -16.29 -3.43
N LEU A 116 8.63 -15.54 -2.73
CA LEU A 116 7.45 -16.09 -2.07
C LEU A 116 6.47 -16.71 -3.08
N ALA A 117 6.23 -16.05 -4.21
CA ALA A 117 5.35 -16.56 -5.26
C ALA A 117 5.87 -17.87 -5.86
N LYS A 118 7.18 -18.00 -6.04
CA LYS A 118 7.81 -19.23 -6.52
C LYS A 118 7.69 -20.37 -5.51
N GLU A 119 8.06 -20.11 -4.27
CA GLU A 119 8.14 -21.15 -3.23
C GLU A 119 6.74 -21.57 -2.72
N LEU A 120 5.81 -20.62 -2.55
CA LEU A 120 4.50 -20.88 -1.95
C LEU A 120 3.41 -21.13 -3.00
N ASN A 121 3.42 -20.35 -4.10
CA ASN A 121 2.36 -20.39 -5.11
C ASN A 121 2.78 -21.13 -6.40
N ARG A 122 3.99 -21.70 -6.46
CA ARG A 122 4.56 -22.38 -7.66
C ARG A 122 4.62 -21.49 -8.90
N SER A 123 4.80 -20.19 -8.73
CA SER A 123 4.94 -19.22 -9.82
C SER A 123 6.26 -19.45 -10.57
N ARG A 124 6.28 -19.06 -11.86
CA ARG A 124 7.49 -19.11 -12.71
C ARG A 124 8.25 -17.79 -12.71
N ILE A 125 7.87 -16.83 -11.88
CA ILE A 125 8.53 -15.52 -11.78
C ILE A 125 9.93 -15.73 -11.17
N HIS A 126 10.94 -15.10 -11.76
CA HIS A 126 12.31 -15.16 -11.28
C HIS A 126 12.60 -13.95 -10.38
N PRO A 127 13.05 -14.16 -9.13
CA PRO A 127 13.49 -13.08 -8.26
C PRO A 127 14.84 -12.52 -8.72
N LEU A 128 15.11 -11.28 -8.31
CA LEU A 128 16.47 -10.74 -8.32
C LEU A 128 17.35 -11.49 -7.31
N GLY A 129 18.67 -11.24 -7.36
CA GLY A 129 19.63 -11.98 -6.57
C GLY A 129 19.45 -11.81 -5.06
N TYR A 130 19.61 -12.91 -4.33
CA TYR A 130 19.64 -12.96 -2.88
C TYR A 130 20.51 -14.17 -2.44
N LYS A 131 20.92 -14.19 -1.18
CA LYS A 131 21.73 -15.30 -0.65
C LYS A 131 20.89 -16.38 0.00
N LEU A 132 19.93 -16.00 0.84
CA LEU A 132 19.16 -16.90 1.66
C LEU A 132 17.79 -16.30 2.00
N ILE A 133 16.79 -17.17 2.11
CA ILE A 133 15.50 -16.85 2.72
C ILE A 133 15.15 -17.91 3.75
N GLU A 134 14.72 -17.49 4.95
CA GLU A 134 14.33 -18.34 6.04
C GLU A 134 12.92 -18.01 6.53
N GLY A 135 12.25 -18.96 7.17
CA GLY A 135 10.91 -18.74 7.72
C GLY A 135 9.77 -18.99 6.76
N LEU A 136 10.03 -19.51 5.55
CA LEU A 136 8.99 -19.82 4.55
C LEU A 136 7.94 -20.80 5.07
N HIS A 137 8.35 -21.73 5.95
CA HIS A 137 7.46 -22.76 6.52
C HIS A 137 6.38 -22.19 7.46
N PHE A 138 6.46 -20.91 7.82
CA PHE A 138 5.41 -20.21 8.57
C PHE A 138 4.32 -19.60 7.67
N LEU A 139 4.46 -19.71 6.34
CA LEU A 139 3.58 -19.07 5.37
C LEU A 139 2.92 -20.12 4.47
N ASP A 140 1.62 -19.96 4.24
CA ASP A 140 0.86 -20.85 3.36
C ASP A 140 0.84 -20.37 1.92
N LYS A 141 0.72 -19.07 1.73
CA LYS A 141 0.62 -18.41 0.41
C LYS A 141 1.03 -16.95 0.46
N VAL A 142 1.34 -16.39 -0.69
CA VAL A 142 1.49 -14.94 -0.89
C VAL A 142 0.40 -14.42 -1.82
N VAL A 143 -0.11 -13.25 -1.53
CA VAL A 143 -1.10 -12.55 -2.37
C VAL A 143 -0.58 -11.14 -2.65
N GLU A 144 -0.52 -10.80 -3.92
CA GLU A 144 -0.26 -9.43 -4.37
C GLU A 144 -1.59 -8.71 -4.57
N ILE A 145 -1.69 -7.49 -4.06
CA ILE A 145 -2.84 -6.62 -4.28
C ILE A 145 -2.32 -5.35 -4.93
N ASP A 146 -2.64 -5.16 -6.21
CA ASP A 146 -2.30 -3.99 -7.00
C ASP A 146 -3.58 -3.17 -7.27
N GLN A 147 -3.47 -1.85 -7.32
CA GLN A 147 -4.58 -0.97 -7.73
C GLN A 147 -5.08 -1.27 -9.15
N LYS A 148 -4.24 -1.86 -10.01
CA LYS A 148 -4.62 -2.26 -11.37
C LYS A 148 -5.55 -3.49 -11.41
N LEU A 149 -5.52 -4.36 -10.40
CA LEU A 149 -6.31 -5.60 -10.36
C LEU A 149 -7.76 -5.40 -9.95
N SER A 150 -8.13 -4.28 -9.36
CA SER A 150 -9.52 -4.01 -8.97
C SER A 150 -10.47 -3.81 -10.17
N LEU A 151 -9.97 -3.76 -11.40
CA LEU A 151 -10.74 -3.58 -12.62
C LEU A 151 -11.05 -4.89 -13.39
N ILE A 152 -10.54 -6.05 -12.95
CA ILE A 152 -10.63 -7.30 -13.73
C ILE A 152 -11.62 -8.32 -13.15
N HIS A 153 -12.17 -8.11 -11.97
CA HIS A 153 -13.11 -9.04 -11.35
C HIS A 153 -14.44 -8.37 -10.96
N ILE A 154 -15.22 -8.04 -11.98
CA ILE A 154 -16.68 -7.93 -11.88
C ILE A 154 -17.28 -8.70 -13.06
#